data_76c75232451153fb13eec6341eae9db1
#
_entry.id   76c75232451153fb13eec6341eae9db1
#
_cell.length_a   1.000
_cell.length_b   1.000
_cell.length_c   1.000
_cell.angle_alpha   90.00
_cell.angle_beta   90.00
_cell.angle_gamma   90.00
#
_symmetry.space_group_name_H-M   'P 1'
#
loop_
_entity.id
_entity.type
_entity.pdbx_description
1 polymer ?
#
loop_
_entity_poly.entity_id
_entity_poly.type
_entity_poly.pdbx_seq_one_letter_code
_entity_poly.pdbx_strand_id
1 'polypeptide(L)'
;MITICNVNLLCYIINMSLKYYDLPFGAQLLLWTSRIFFHGSCRTKPSKYELVDIAFSKIGINNGPELLKKYLYILKIESKLHLQPICIQNLTESEISLVDCIEEHKKSNFNNNYYIKLWRLDNSVELFTESACNLALAFKQANLDTNLNYYKEANNEREVPHYIYKTLH
;
A
#
# COMPACT_ATOMS: atom_id res chain seq x y z
N MET A 1 -35.74 9.57 32.69
CA MET A 1 -34.93 8.41 32.26
C MET A 1 -34.98 8.35 30.74
N ILE A 2 -34.05 9.04 30.09
CA ILE A 2 -33.98 9.09 28.61
C ILE A 2 -32.57 8.72 28.24
N THR A 3 -32.43 7.45 27.86
CA THR A 3 -31.20 6.92 27.30
C THR A 3 -31.29 7.12 25.79
N ILE A 4 -30.77 8.23 25.29
CA ILE A 4 -30.70 8.49 23.85
C ILE A 4 -29.30 8.14 23.38
N CYS A 5 -29.25 7.05 22.68
CA CYS A 5 -28.40 6.65 21.59
C CYS A 5 -27.13 7.49 21.31
N ASN A 6 -26.02 6.99 21.80
CA ASN A 6 -24.68 7.39 21.41
C ASN A 6 -24.17 6.60 20.18
N VAL A 7 -25.06 6.13 19.31
CA VAL A 7 -24.72 5.29 18.16
C VAL A 7 -24.34 6.10 16.93
N ASN A 8 -24.68 7.40 16.88
CA ASN A 8 -24.44 8.23 15.70
C ASN A 8 -23.09 8.97 15.69
N LEU A 9 -22.34 8.97 16.79
CA LEU A 9 -21.03 9.64 16.81
C LEU A 9 -19.91 8.74 16.29
N LEU A 10 -20.08 7.41 16.32
CA LEU A 10 -19.11 6.44 15.83
C LEU A 10 -19.14 6.26 14.31
N CYS A 11 -20.22 6.64 13.64
CA CYS A 11 -20.29 6.59 12.17
C CYS A 11 -19.67 7.79 11.46
N TYR A 12 -19.30 8.85 12.18
CA TYR A 12 -18.68 10.04 11.60
C TYR A 12 -17.15 10.09 11.76
N ILE A 13 -16.54 9.07 12.36
CA ILE A 13 -15.10 8.78 12.20
C ILE A 13 -14.92 8.13 10.83
N ILE A 14 -15.42 8.84 9.83
CA ILE A 14 -15.37 8.37 8.44
C ILE A 14 -14.02 8.75 7.90
N ASN A 15 -13.16 7.73 7.82
CA ASN A 15 -12.48 7.40 6.58
C ASN A 15 -11.98 8.62 5.80
N MET A 16 -11.05 9.37 6.36
CA MET A 16 -10.06 10.02 5.49
C MET A 16 -9.09 8.94 5.03
N SER A 17 -9.62 8.05 4.16
CA SER A 17 -8.81 7.00 3.57
C SER A 17 -7.71 7.66 2.76
N LEU A 18 -6.49 7.22 2.98
CA LEU A 18 -5.34 7.61 2.19
C LEU A 18 -5.66 7.37 0.71
N LYS A 19 -5.48 8.40 -0.13
CA LYS A 19 -5.79 8.31 -1.56
C LYS A 19 -4.54 8.02 -2.37
N TYR A 20 -4.70 7.24 -3.41
CA TYR A 20 -3.62 6.85 -4.30
C TYR A 20 -2.81 8.04 -4.83
N TYR A 21 -3.47 9.12 -5.25
CA TYR A 21 -2.78 10.30 -5.83
C TYR A 21 -2.04 11.17 -4.81
N ASP A 22 -2.30 10.98 -3.52
CA ASP A 22 -1.60 11.70 -2.46
C ASP A 22 -0.29 11.01 -2.06
N LEU A 23 -0.01 9.82 -2.60
CA LEU A 23 1.16 9.02 -2.25
C LEU A 23 2.44 9.51 -2.95
N PRO A 24 3.63 9.22 -2.39
CA PRO A 24 4.88 9.42 -3.10
C PRO A 24 4.97 8.51 -4.33
N PHE A 25 5.73 8.93 -5.32
CA PHE A 25 5.79 8.26 -6.62
C PHE A 25 6.14 6.77 -6.54
N GLY A 26 7.09 6.40 -5.68
CA GLY A 26 7.46 4.99 -5.50
C GLY A 26 6.31 4.14 -4.97
N ALA A 27 5.52 4.67 -4.03
CA ALA A 27 4.32 4.01 -3.51
C ALA A 27 3.23 3.89 -4.60
N GLN A 28 3.02 4.96 -5.39
CA GLN A 28 2.08 4.92 -6.51
C GLN A 28 2.49 3.87 -7.54
N LEU A 29 3.77 3.81 -7.91
CA LEU A 29 4.29 2.83 -8.85
C LEU A 29 4.08 1.40 -8.34
N LEU A 30 4.45 1.13 -7.09
CA LEU A 30 4.29 -0.19 -6.48
C LEU A 30 2.83 -0.63 -6.48
N LEU A 31 1.91 0.23 -6.06
CA LEU A 31 0.49 -0.09 -6.01
C LEU A 31 -0.12 -0.24 -7.40
N TRP A 32 0.20 0.67 -8.32
CA TRP A 32 -0.34 0.60 -9.68
C TRP A 32 0.08 -0.69 -10.39
N THR A 33 1.36 -1.05 -10.33
CA THR A 33 1.87 -2.28 -10.92
C THR A 33 1.31 -3.52 -10.24
N SER A 34 1.14 -3.48 -8.92
CA SER A 34 0.51 -4.57 -8.15
C SER A 34 -0.96 -4.77 -8.53
N ARG A 35 -1.72 -3.69 -8.65
CA ARG A 35 -3.13 -3.73 -9.08
C ARG A 35 -3.27 -4.29 -10.50
N ILE A 36 -2.39 -3.88 -11.42
CA ILE A 36 -2.34 -4.44 -12.78
C ILE A 36 -2.06 -5.95 -12.73
N PHE A 37 -1.12 -6.35 -11.91
CA PHE A 37 -0.74 -7.76 -11.79
C PHE A 37 -1.92 -8.63 -11.29
N PHE A 38 -2.71 -8.11 -10.34
CA PHE A 38 -3.84 -8.83 -9.75
C PHE A 38 -5.09 -8.81 -10.64
N HIS A 39 -5.47 -7.64 -11.14
CA HIS A 39 -6.75 -7.42 -11.83
C HIS A 39 -6.62 -7.28 -13.35
N GLY A 40 -5.39 -7.08 -13.85
CA GLY A 40 -5.18 -6.71 -15.25
C GLY A 40 -5.41 -5.22 -15.49
N SER A 41 -5.36 -4.82 -16.76
CA SER A 41 -5.71 -3.47 -17.20
C SER A 41 -7.12 -3.48 -17.81
N CYS A 42 -7.78 -2.31 -17.81
CA CYS A 42 -9.07 -2.12 -18.49
C CYS A 42 -8.94 -2.19 -20.02
N ARG A 43 -7.72 -2.28 -20.55
CA ARG A 43 -7.42 -2.35 -21.97
C ARG A 43 -6.90 -3.74 -22.34
N THR A 44 -7.27 -4.19 -23.54
CA THR A 44 -6.80 -5.48 -24.08
C THR A 44 -5.35 -5.40 -24.60
N LYS A 45 -4.89 -4.22 -24.97
CA LYS A 45 -3.51 -3.94 -25.44
C LYS A 45 -3.03 -2.59 -24.91
N PRO A 46 -1.78 -2.43 -24.46
CA PRO A 46 -0.80 -3.52 -24.25
C PRO A 46 -1.24 -4.51 -23.18
N SER A 47 -0.63 -5.71 -23.15
CA SER A 47 -0.90 -6.70 -22.12
C SER A 47 -0.52 -6.18 -20.72
N LYS A 48 -1.07 -6.78 -19.66
CA LYS A 48 -0.75 -6.36 -18.29
C LYS A 48 0.75 -6.47 -17.98
N TYR A 49 1.42 -7.45 -18.55
CA TYR A 49 2.87 -7.64 -18.34
C TYR A 49 3.67 -6.57 -19.07
N GLU A 50 3.34 -6.26 -20.32
CA GLU A 50 3.97 -5.16 -21.06
C GLU A 50 3.82 -3.81 -20.36
N LEU A 51 2.67 -3.54 -19.74
CA LEU A 51 2.47 -2.30 -18.98
C LEU A 51 3.40 -2.21 -17.76
N VAL A 52 3.55 -3.31 -17.05
CA VAL A 52 4.46 -3.39 -15.88
C VAL A 52 5.92 -3.26 -16.35
N ASP A 53 6.30 -3.95 -17.43
CA ASP A 53 7.64 -3.87 -18.01
C ASP A 53 7.98 -2.44 -18.44
N ILE A 54 7.07 -1.76 -19.13
CA ILE A 54 7.25 -0.37 -19.55
C ILE A 54 7.45 0.55 -18.35
N ALA A 55 6.64 0.37 -17.29
CA ALA A 55 6.71 1.21 -16.10
C ALA A 55 8.08 1.08 -15.41
N PHE A 56 8.54 -0.14 -15.17
CA PHE A 56 9.82 -0.38 -14.51
C PHE A 56 11.02 -0.01 -15.39
N SER A 57 10.95 -0.26 -16.69
CA SER A 57 12.02 0.13 -17.64
C SER A 57 12.23 1.64 -17.70
N LYS A 58 11.15 2.43 -17.65
CA LYS A 58 11.22 3.91 -17.66
C LYS A 58 11.94 4.51 -16.46
N ILE A 59 11.97 3.79 -15.34
CA ILE A 59 12.67 4.21 -14.12
C ILE A 59 14.01 3.50 -13.92
N GLY A 60 14.45 2.71 -14.89
CA GLY A 60 15.74 2.03 -14.87
C GLY A 60 15.81 0.75 -14.04
N ILE A 61 14.68 0.18 -13.61
CA ILE A 61 14.64 -1.09 -12.88
C ILE A 61 14.27 -2.23 -13.84
N ASN A 62 15.21 -2.66 -14.67
CA ASN A 62 14.95 -3.63 -15.74
C ASN A 62 14.43 -5.00 -15.25
N ASN A 63 14.80 -5.43 -14.04
CA ASN A 63 14.32 -6.66 -13.41
C ASN A 63 13.12 -6.46 -12.50
N GLY A 64 12.59 -5.23 -12.43
CA GLY A 64 11.48 -4.85 -11.56
C GLY A 64 10.22 -5.72 -11.71
N PRO A 65 9.77 -6.00 -12.94
CA PRO A 65 8.60 -6.86 -13.16
C PRO A 65 8.75 -8.26 -12.55
N GLU A 66 9.93 -8.84 -12.66
CA GLU A 66 10.22 -10.16 -12.12
C GLU A 66 10.29 -10.15 -10.59
N LEU A 67 10.93 -9.14 -9.99
CA LEU A 67 10.97 -8.95 -8.55
C LEU A 67 9.57 -8.75 -7.99
N LEU A 68 8.76 -7.89 -8.61
CA LEU A 68 7.38 -7.67 -8.24
C LEU A 68 6.56 -8.97 -8.34
N LYS A 69 6.73 -9.72 -9.43
CA LYS A 69 6.02 -10.98 -9.63
C LYS A 69 6.34 -11.98 -8.52
N LYS A 70 7.61 -12.15 -8.14
CA LYS A 70 8.02 -13.06 -7.05
C LYS A 70 7.37 -12.65 -5.73
N TYR A 71 7.44 -11.37 -5.38
CA TYR A 71 6.86 -10.83 -4.15
C TYR A 71 5.34 -11.03 -4.09
N LEU A 72 4.62 -10.63 -5.14
CA LEU A 72 3.16 -10.74 -5.18
C LEU A 72 2.65 -12.18 -5.32
N TYR A 73 3.42 -13.07 -5.94
CA TYR A 73 3.03 -14.46 -6.11
C TYR A 73 2.87 -15.16 -4.77
N ILE A 74 3.82 -14.95 -3.84
CA ILE A 74 3.76 -15.51 -2.50
C ILE A 74 2.52 -14.97 -1.77
N LEU A 75 2.32 -13.67 -1.81
CA LEU A 75 1.17 -13.02 -1.17
C LEU A 75 -0.18 -13.47 -1.76
N LYS A 76 -0.22 -13.73 -3.06
CA LYS A 76 -1.43 -14.20 -3.74
C LYS A 76 -1.83 -15.63 -3.37
N ILE A 77 -0.84 -16.49 -3.13
CA ILE A 77 -1.10 -17.90 -2.82
C ILE A 77 -1.42 -18.10 -1.35
N GLU A 78 -0.67 -17.48 -0.46
CA GLU A 78 -0.74 -17.77 0.98
C GLU A 78 -1.59 -16.78 1.76
N SER A 79 -1.77 -15.56 1.25
CA SER A 79 -2.48 -14.53 1.97
C SER A 79 -3.83 -14.18 1.36
N LYS A 80 -4.68 -13.56 2.18
CA LYS A 80 -5.94 -12.93 1.72
C LYS A 80 -5.69 -11.48 1.28
N LEU A 81 -4.60 -11.24 0.55
CA LEU A 81 -4.28 -9.91 0.07
C LEU A 81 -5.40 -9.36 -0.82
N HIS A 82 -5.96 -8.23 -0.41
CA HIS A 82 -6.99 -7.54 -1.17
C HIS A 82 -6.45 -6.24 -1.75
N LEU A 83 -6.34 -6.19 -3.06
CA LEU A 83 -5.95 -4.98 -3.80
C LEU A 83 -7.17 -4.43 -4.53
N GLN A 84 -7.27 -3.10 -4.61
CA GLN A 84 -8.32 -2.43 -5.37
C GLN A 84 -8.06 -2.49 -6.88
N PRO A 85 -9.11 -2.40 -7.71
CA PRO A 85 -8.96 -2.11 -9.14
C PRO A 85 -8.23 -0.79 -9.38
N ILE A 86 -7.58 -0.65 -10.55
CA ILE A 86 -6.75 0.52 -10.90
C ILE A 86 -7.50 1.85 -10.79
N CYS A 87 -8.80 1.85 -11.09
CA CYS A 87 -9.63 3.06 -11.09
C CYS A 87 -10.04 3.55 -9.70
N ILE A 88 -9.84 2.77 -8.65
CA ILE A 88 -10.21 3.13 -7.28
C ILE A 88 -9.10 3.93 -6.62
N GLN A 89 -9.44 5.11 -6.12
CA GLN A 89 -8.47 6.02 -5.49
C GLN A 89 -8.19 5.69 -4.03
N ASN A 90 -9.19 5.22 -3.29
CA ASN A 90 -9.04 4.88 -1.89
C ASN A 90 -8.20 3.62 -1.73
N LEU A 91 -7.33 3.62 -0.72
CA LEU A 91 -6.49 2.47 -0.41
C LEU A 91 -7.17 1.54 0.58
N THR A 92 -6.89 0.26 0.46
CA THR A 92 -7.20 -0.74 1.49
C THR A 92 -6.07 -0.82 2.52
N GLU A 93 -6.36 -1.35 3.69
CA GLU A 93 -5.37 -1.69 4.71
C GLU A 93 -4.29 -2.64 4.17
N SER A 94 -4.69 -3.57 3.31
CA SER A 94 -3.76 -4.49 2.63
C SER A 94 -2.79 -3.76 1.71
N GLU A 95 -3.24 -2.73 1.01
CA GLU A 95 -2.41 -1.92 0.12
C GLU A 95 -1.44 -1.03 0.90
N ILE A 96 -1.90 -0.44 1.99
CA ILE A 96 -1.05 0.32 2.90
C ILE A 96 0.04 -0.58 3.47
N SER A 97 -0.33 -1.76 3.97
CA SER A 97 0.62 -2.75 4.51
C SER A 97 1.61 -3.25 3.45
N LEU A 98 1.17 -3.38 2.19
CA LEU A 98 2.04 -3.78 1.07
C LEU A 98 3.16 -2.75 0.83
N VAL A 99 2.81 -1.46 0.84
CA VAL A 99 3.78 -0.37 0.66
C VAL A 99 4.69 -0.23 1.87
N ASP A 100 4.12 -0.23 3.06
CA ASP A 100 4.88 -0.16 4.32
C ASP A 100 5.89 -1.29 4.44
N CYS A 101 5.53 -2.50 4.02
CA CYS A 101 6.44 -3.65 4.03
C CYS A 101 7.70 -3.37 3.19
N ILE A 102 7.54 -2.83 1.99
CA ILE A 102 8.69 -2.49 1.13
C ILE A 102 9.50 -1.35 1.74
N GLU A 103 8.85 -0.33 2.32
CA GLU A 103 9.57 0.76 3.00
C GLU A 103 10.38 0.25 4.19
N GLU A 104 9.81 -0.63 4.99
CA GLU A 104 10.51 -1.21 6.13
C GLU A 104 11.71 -2.07 5.70
N HIS A 105 11.60 -2.83 4.59
CA HIS A 105 12.71 -3.64 4.05
C HIS A 105 13.87 -2.81 3.46
N LYS A 106 13.69 -1.51 3.24
CA LYS A 106 14.81 -0.61 2.89
C LYS A 106 15.71 -0.31 4.09
N LYS A 107 15.25 -0.56 5.31
CA LYS A 107 15.99 -0.33 6.56
C LYS A 107 16.90 -1.52 6.87
N SER A 108 18.08 -1.26 7.43
CA SER A 108 19.10 -2.29 7.66
C SER A 108 18.75 -3.33 8.74
N ASN A 109 17.84 -3.00 9.66
CA ASN A 109 17.49 -3.84 10.82
C ASN A 109 15.98 -4.13 10.87
N PHE A 110 15.44 -4.62 9.78
CA PHE A 110 14.02 -4.87 9.67
C PHE A 110 13.61 -6.21 10.31
N ASN A 111 12.49 -6.17 11.06
CA ASN A 111 11.88 -7.37 11.65
C ASN A 111 10.59 -7.75 10.90
N ASN A 112 10.65 -8.85 10.18
CA ASN A 112 9.57 -9.36 9.34
C ASN A 112 8.35 -9.90 10.12
N ASN A 113 8.47 -10.13 11.43
CA ASN A 113 7.46 -10.87 12.21
C ASN A 113 6.05 -10.28 12.11
N TYR A 114 5.93 -8.97 11.96
CA TYR A 114 4.64 -8.32 11.80
C TYR A 114 3.94 -8.76 10.50
N TYR A 115 4.62 -8.68 9.37
CA TYR A 115 4.04 -9.00 8.05
C TYR A 115 3.83 -10.51 7.86
N ILE A 116 4.71 -11.33 8.41
CA ILE A 116 4.55 -12.79 8.43
C ILE A 116 3.24 -13.17 9.14
N LYS A 117 2.98 -12.58 10.30
CA LYS A 117 1.74 -12.82 11.05
C LYS A 117 0.52 -12.21 10.33
N LEU A 118 0.64 -10.99 9.82
CA LEU A 118 -0.44 -10.29 9.12
C LEU A 118 -0.95 -11.11 7.94
N TRP A 119 -0.02 -11.65 7.15
CA TRP A 119 -0.34 -12.41 5.94
C TRP A 119 -0.31 -13.93 6.12
N ARG A 120 -0.02 -14.42 7.33
CA ARG A 120 0.01 -15.86 7.67
C ARG A 120 0.94 -16.67 6.77
N LEU A 121 2.17 -16.18 6.60
CA LEU A 121 3.16 -16.73 5.66
C LEU A 121 4.00 -17.83 6.32
N ASP A 122 3.38 -18.76 7.04
CA ASP A 122 4.10 -19.75 7.87
C ASP A 122 5.01 -20.69 7.05
N ASN A 123 4.65 -20.97 5.79
CA ASN A 123 5.38 -21.90 4.93
C ASN A 123 6.38 -21.23 3.97
N SER A 124 6.27 -19.93 3.77
CA SER A 124 7.04 -19.18 2.76
C SER A 124 7.83 -18.01 3.32
N VAL A 125 8.15 -18.04 4.61
CA VAL A 125 8.84 -16.93 5.31
C VAL A 125 10.13 -16.52 4.62
N GLU A 126 10.98 -17.47 4.27
CA GLU A 126 12.28 -17.21 3.64
C GLU A 126 12.11 -16.61 2.24
N LEU A 127 11.26 -17.24 1.41
CA LEU A 127 10.99 -16.77 0.04
C LEU A 127 10.34 -15.37 0.05
N PHE A 128 9.41 -15.13 0.98
CA PHE A 128 8.80 -13.82 1.15
C PHE A 128 9.84 -12.78 1.54
N THR A 129 10.65 -13.07 2.56
CA THR A 129 11.69 -12.15 3.04
C THR A 129 12.67 -11.80 1.93
N GLU A 130 13.17 -12.81 1.22
CA GLU A 130 14.09 -12.61 0.09
C GLU A 130 13.46 -11.76 -1.01
N SER A 131 12.22 -12.07 -1.41
CA SER A 131 11.54 -11.36 -2.49
C SER A 131 11.24 -9.89 -2.10
N ALA A 132 10.82 -9.65 -0.87
CA ALA A 132 10.58 -8.30 -0.35
C ALA A 132 11.87 -7.49 -0.25
N CYS A 133 12.96 -8.08 0.28
CA CYS A 133 14.27 -7.44 0.34
C CYS A 133 14.81 -7.06 -1.04
N ASN A 134 14.72 -7.97 -2.01
CA ASN A 134 15.20 -7.72 -3.36
C ASN A 134 14.43 -6.60 -4.06
N LEU A 135 13.11 -6.57 -3.91
CA LEU A 135 12.27 -5.50 -4.45
C LEU A 135 12.55 -4.16 -3.75
N ALA A 136 12.66 -4.16 -2.41
CA ALA A 136 12.98 -2.97 -1.63
C ALA A 136 14.37 -2.41 -1.98
N LEU A 137 15.35 -3.27 -2.20
CA LEU A 137 16.69 -2.86 -2.64
C LEU A 137 16.66 -2.18 -4.01
N ALA A 138 15.91 -2.74 -4.97
CA ALA A 138 15.75 -2.14 -6.29
C ALA A 138 15.08 -0.75 -6.22
N PHE A 139 14.05 -0.60 -5.38
CA PHE A 139 13.40 0.69 -5.12
C PHE A 139 14.35 1.70 -4.46
N LYS A 140 15.14 1.25 -3.48
CA LYS A 140 16.17 2.07 -2.81
C LYS A 140 17.23 2.56 -3.79
N GLN A 141 17.74 1.68 -4.64
CA GLN A 141 18.76 2.01 -5.66
C GLN A 141 18.24 3.02 -6.69
N ALA A 142 16.95 2.94 -7.03
CA ALA A 142 16.29 3.88 -7.92
C ALA A 142 15.79 5.16 -7.22
N ASN A 143 16.11 5.37 -5.95
CA ASN A 143 15.67 6.50 -5.12
C ASN A 143 14.14 6.70 -5.11
N LEU A 144 13.39 5.60 -5.15
CA LEU A 144 11.93 5.65 -5.12
C LEU A 144 11.44 5.75 -3.66
N ASP A 145 10.73 6.83 -3.37
CA ASP A 145 10.12 7.04 -2.07
C ASP A 145 8.83 6.21 -1.95
N THR A 146 8.76 5.41 -0.88
CA THR A 146 7.59 4.60 -0.50
C THR A 146 7.10 4.92 0.92
N ASN A 147 7.64 5.96 1.56
CA ASN A 147 7.34 6.31 2.93
C ASN A 147 5.94 6.95 3.05
N LEU A 148 5.04 6.29 3.77
CA LEU A 148 3.67 6.76 3.99
C LEU A 148 3.50 7.56 5.30
N ASN A 149 4.51 7.67 6.17
CA ASN A 149 4.34 8.26 7.50
C ASN A 149 3.88 9.72 7.44
N TYR A 150 4.48 10.53 6.58
CA TYR A 150 4.06 11.92 6.39
C TYR A 150 2.57 12.04 6.04
N TYR A 151 2.08 11.18 5.19
CA TYR A 151 0.69 11.19 4.71
C TYR A 151 -0.29 10.67 5.77
N LYS A 152 0.15 9.74 6.63
CA LYS A 152 -0.62 9.24 7.77
C LYS A 152 -0.76 10.32 8.84
N GLU A 153 0.32 11.02 9.15
CA GLU A 153 0.35 12.12 10.13
C GLU A 153 -0.51 13.30 9.67
N ALA A 154 -0.37 13.73 8.42
CA ALA A 154 -1.15 14.81 7.84
C ALA A 154 -2.66 14.51 7.82
N ASN A 155 -3.06 13.25 7.67
CA ASN A 155 -4.46 12.84 7.76
C ASN A 155 -4.96 12.84 9.20
N ASN A 156 -4.16 12.39 10.15
CA ASN A 156 -4.51 12.42 11.58
C ASN A 156 -4.68 13.85 12.11
N GLU A 157 -3.85 14.80 11.66
CA GLU A 157 -3.96 16.21 12.04
C GLU A 157 -5.22 16.88 11.48
N ARG A 158 -5.72 16.43 10.31
CA ARG A 158 -6.96 16.94 9.73
C ARG A 158 -8.21 16.43 10.44
N GLU A 159 -8.10 15.38 11.24
CA GLU A 159 -9.22 14.77 11.98
C GLU A 159 -9.60 15.52 13.28
N VAL A 160 -8.93 16.63 13.62
CA VAL A 160 -9.34 17.49 14.74
C VAL A 160 -10.18 18.66 14.23
N PRO A 161 -11.50 18.53 14.11
CA PRO A 161 -12.32 19.71 13.86
C PRO A 161 -12.24 20.60 15.10
N HIS A 162 -11.59 21.73 14.98
CA HIS A 162 -11.75 22.82 15.92
C HIS A 162 -13.22 23.27 15.88
N TYR A 163 -14.07 22.63 16.67
CA TYR A 163 -15.36 23.19 17.02
C TYR A 163 -15.10 24.41 17.90
N ILE A 164 -15.00 25.55 17.25
CA ILE A 164 -15.12 26.84 17.94
C ILE A 164 -16.56 26.90 18.43
N TYR A 165 -16.76 26.53 19.68
CA TYR A 165 -18.01 26.87 20.38
C TYR A 165 -18.05 28.40 20.46
N LYS A 166 -18.73 29.04 19.51
CA LYS A 166 -19.25 30.38 19.71
C LYS A 166 -20.36 30.25 20.75
N THR A 167 -20.04 30.47 22.02
CA THR A 167 -21.03 30.80 23.05
C THR A 167 -21.71 32.09 22.59
N LEU A 168 -22.92 31.98 22.13
CA LEU A 168 -23.84 33.11 21.97
C LEU A 168 -24.26 33.53 23.37
N HIS A 169 -23.82 34.71 23.78
CA HIS A 169 -24.43 35.49 24.88
C HIS A 169 -25.59 36.32 24.34
#